data_4907fc4da48d5839a80710f5ca2758b4
#
_entry.id   4907fc4da48d5839a80710f5ca2758b4
#
_cell.length_a   1.000
_cell.length_b   1.000
_cell.length_c   1.000
_cell.angle_alpha   90.00
_cell.angle_beta   90.00
_cell.angle_gamma   90.00
#
_symmetry.space_group_name_H-M   'P 1'
#
loop_
_entity.id
_entity.type
_entity.pdbx_description
1 polymer ?
#
loop_
_entity_poly.entity_id
_entity_poly.type
_entity_poly.pdbx_seq_one_letter_code
_entity_poly.pdbx_strand_id
1 'polypeptide(L)'
;AVTPKSMWPAVKAMLHSVYDQPDAQAVNAQFERLLDYVSEKLPDVAEHLDAARADLLAFTAFPKDVWVQIWSNNPTERLNKEIRRRTDSVGIFPTREAIIRLVGAVLAEQTDEWAEGRRYLGLDVLARCRLTVVPDTSTEEVTTSSLPALTA
;
A
#
# COMPACT_ATOMS: atom_id res chain seq x y z
N ALA A 1 18.82 -9.43 9.59
CA ALA A 1 17.55 -9.17 10.29
C ALA A 1 17.86 -8.33 11.50
N VAL A 2 17.30 -7.12 11.57
CA VAL A 2 17.58 -6.12 12.61
C VAL A 2 16.97 -6.55 13.96
N THR A 3 15.87 -7.31 13.95
CA THR A 3 15.18 -7.74 15.16
C THR A 3 15.54 -9.17 15.57
N PRO A 4 15.94 -9.41 16.85
CA PRO A 4 16.12 -10.75 17.39
C PRO A 4 14.81 -11.57 17.31
N LYS A 5 14.94 -12.89 17.02
CA LYS A 5 13.75 -13.76 16.87
C LYS A 5 12.86 -13.80 18.12
N SER A 6 13.44 -13.69 19.32
CA SER A 6 12.71 -13.68 20.59
C SER A 6 11.80 -12.45 20.75
N MET A 7 12.17 -11.30 20.17
CA MET A 7 11.40 -10.04 20.24
C MET A 7 10.40 -9.88 19.09
N TRP A 8 10.47 -10.73 18.07
CA TRP A 8 9.58 -10.68 16.90
C TRP A 8 8.09 -10.63 17.24
N PRO A 9 7.58 -11.49 18.14
CA PRO A 9 6.15 -11.46 18.47
C PRO A 9 5.71 -10.12 19.09
N ALA A 10 6.53 -9.55 19.96
CA ALA A 10 6.23 -8.28 20.64
C ALA A 10 6.24 -7.12 19.65
N VAL A 11 7.30 -6.98 18.84
CA VAL A 11 7.41 -5.92 17.82
C VAL A 11 6.28 -6.06 16.78
N LYS A 12 5.96 -7.28 16.36
CA LYS A 12 4.85 -7.55 15.43
C LYS A 12 3.50 -7.13 16.02
N ALA A 13 3.23 -7.48 17.28
CA ALA A 13 1.98 -7.10 17.94
C ALA A 13 1.84 -5.57 18.06
N MET A 14 2.93 -4.88 18.40
CA MET A 14 2.94 -3.42 18.46
C MET A 14 2.73 -2.78 17.09
N LEU A 15 3.38 -3.28 16.02
CA LEU A 15 3.12 -2.83 14.65
C LEU A 15 1.67 -3.05 14.23
N HIS A 16 1.08 -4.21 14.53
CA HIS A 16 -0.33 -4.46 14.24
C HIS A 16 -1.23 -3.45 14.94
N SER A 17 -0.94 -3.10 16.20
CA SER A 17 -1.73 -2.11 16.93
C SER A 17 -1.70 -0.70 16.32
N VAL A 18 -0.68 -0.35 15.54
CA VAL A 18 -0.62 0.90 14.77
C VAL A 18 -1.67 0.90 13.66
N TYR A 19 -1.81 -0.23 12.94
CA TYR A 19 -2.76 -0.36 11.84
C TYR A 19 -4.23 -0.46 12.32
N ASP A 20 -4.46 -0.90 13.55
CA ASP A 20 -5.80 -1.06 14.13
C ASP A 20 -6.42 0.26 14.63
N GLN A 21 -5.70 1.38 14.52
CA GLN A 21 -6.17 2.67 15.01
C GLN A 21 -7.33 3.26 14.17
N PRO A 22 -8.23 4.05 14.79
CA PRO A 22 -9.42 4.56 14.13
C PRO A 22 -9.16 5.67 13.11
N ASP A 23 -8.13 6.48 13.29
CA ASP A 23 -7.81 7.64 12.47
C ASP A 23 -6.30 7.90 12.35
N ALA A 24 -5.92 8.81 11.46
CA ALA A 24 -4.53 9.14 11.18
C ALA A 24 -3.80 9.72 12.40
N GLN A 25 -4.47 10.46 13.27
CA GLN A 25 -3.87 11.03 14.47
C GLN A 25 -3.53 9.92 15.48
N ALA A 26 -4.47 9.00 15.70
CA ALA A 26 -4.26 7.85 16.58
C ALA A 26 -3.18 6.90 16.03
N VAL A 27 -3.12 6.70 14.71
CA VAL A 27 -2.05 5.94 14.05
C VAL A 27 -0.68 6.55 14.36
N ASN A 28 -0.51 7.85 14.16
CA ASN A 28 0.75 8.54 14.45
C ASN A 28 1.10 8.45 15.94
N ALA A 29 0.15 8.70 16.84
CA ALA A 29 0.38 8.60 18.28
C ALA A 29 0.78 7.18 18.71
N GLN A 30 0.18 6.14 18.11
CA GLN A 30 0.53 4.76 18.41
C GLN A 30 1.90 4.37 17.82
N PHE A 31 2.26 4.94 16.68
CA PHE A 31 3.59 4.74 16.09
C PHE A 31 4.69 5.35 16.97
N GLU A 32 4.48 6.54 17.55
CA GLU A 32 5.41 7.12 18.52
C GLU A 32 5.60 6.20 19.74
N ARG A 33 4.50 5.67 20.30
CA ARG A 33 4.59 4.72 21.43
C ARG A 33 5.36 3.45 21.06
N LEU A 34 5.21 2.99 19.82
CA LEU A 34 6.01 1.87 19.30
C LEU A 34 7.49 2.24 19.28
N LEU A 35 7.85 3.41 18.73
CA LEU A 35 9.24 3.87 18.68
C LEU A 35 9.84 4.01 20.08
N ASP A 36 9.13 4.61 21.02
CA ASP A 36 9.55 4.74 22.42
C ASP A 36 9.85 3.37 23.04
N TYR A 37 8.92 2.42 22.87
CA TYR A 37 9.10 1.05 23.39
C TYR A 37 10.28 0.33 22.79
N VAL A 38 10.51 0.50 21.47
CA VAL A 38 11.59 -0.21 20.75
C VAL A 38 12.93 0.43 21.02
N SER A 39 13.01 1.77 21.15
CA SER A 39 14.27 2.50 21.34
C SER A 39 14.98 2.12 22.64
N GLU A 40 14.25 1.79 23.70
CA GLU A 40 14.85 1.32 24.96
C GLU A 40 15.55 -0.04 24.85
N LYS A 41 15.03 -0.93 24.00
CA LYS A 41 15.46 -2.35 23.92
C LYS A 41 16.18 -2.72 22.66
N LEU A 42 15.88 -2.05 21.56
CA LEU A 42 16.31 -2.37 20.21
C LEU A 42 16.55 -1.06 19.40
N PRO A 43 17.56 -0.26 19.70
CA PRO A 43 17.78 1.04 19.06
C PRO A 43 17.91 0.94 17.53
N ASP A 44 18.56 -0.09 17.01
CA ASP A 44 18.70 -0.32 15.57
C ASP A 44 17.34 -0.55 14.88
N VAL A 45 16.38 -1.16 15.60
CA VAL A 45 15.03 -1.39 15.09
C VAL A 45 14.24 -0.09 15.09
N ALA A 46 14.41 0.74 16.13
CA ALA A 46 13.77 2.05 16.21
C ALA A 46 14.25 2.96 15.07
N GLU A 47 15.55 3.03 14.82
CA GLU A 47 16.11 3.80 13.70
C GLU A 47 15.56 3.31 12.34
N HIS A 48 15.50 1.99 12.15
CA HIS A 48 14.96 1.40 10.92
C HIS A 48 13.48 1.70 10.71
N LEU A 49 12.67 1.65 11.78
CA LEU A 49 11.23 1.97 11.72
C LEU A 49 11.01 3.46 11.51
N ASP A 50 11.78 4.32 12.15
CA ASP A 50 11.67 5.76 11.97
C ASP A 50 12.07 6.21 10.56
N ALA A 51 13.14 5.65 10.02
CA ALA A 51 13.55 5.86 8.62
C ALA A 51 12.46 5.42 7.62
N ALA A 52 11.71 4.36 7.93
CA ALA A 52 10.62 3.85 7.09
C ALA A 52 9.25 4.49 7.40
N ARG A 53 9.18 5.44 8.32
CA ARG A 53 7.92 6.04 8.83
C ARG A 53 7.01 6.55 7.72
N ALA A 54 7.56 7.32 6.78
CA ALA A 54 6.79 7.91 5.68
C ALA A 54 6.10 6.84 4.84
N ASP A 55 6.80 5.75 4.53
CA ASP A 55 6.27 4.64 3.75
C ASP A 55 5.25 3.81 4.55
N LEU A 56 5.56 3.51 5.82
CA LEU A 56 4.70 2.71 6.71
C LEU A 56 3.36 3.39 6.99
N LEU A 57 3.35 4.72 7.09
CA LEU A 57 2.16 5.51 7.40
C LEU A 57 1.51 6.16 6.18
N ALA A 58 2.01 5.92 4.96
CA ALA A 58 1.49 6.50 3.72
C ALA A 58 -0.01 6.23 3.51
N PHE A 59 -0.53 5.11 4.00
CA PHE A 59 -1.94 4.75 3.89
C PHE A 59 -2.88 5.74 4.60
N THR A 60 -2.39 6.49 5.59
CA THR A 60 -3.18 7.48 6.34
C THR A 60 -3.61 8.70 5.51
N ALA A 61 -2.95 8.93 4.36
CA ALA A 61 -3.35 9.94 3.40
C ALA A 61 -4.64 9.59 2.63
N PHE A 62 -5.13 8.36 2.75
CA PHE A 62 -6.33 7.88 2.07
C PHE A 62 -7.52 7.80 3.03
N PRO A 63 -8.77 7.77 2.50
CA PRO A 63 -9.96 7.51 3.31
C PRO A 63 -9.85 6.19 4.07
N LYS A 64 -10.34 6.17 5.31
CA LYS A 64 -10.30 5.00 6.21
C LYS A 64 -10.85 3.73 5.57
N ASP A 65 -11.89 3.87 4.74
CA ASP A 65 -12.59 2.77 4.08
C ASP A 65 -11.67 1.88 3.23
N VAL A 66 -10.52 2.43 2.77
CA VAL A 66 -9.58 1.73 1.89
C VAL A 66 -8.30 1.29 2.59
N TRP A 67 -8.09 1.63 3.84
CA TRP A 67 -6.84 1.35 4.53
C TRP A 67 -6.46 -0.13 4.47
N VAL A 68 -7.40 -1.03 4.80
CA VAL A 68 -7.16 -2.48 4.79
C VAL A 68 -6.75 -2.97 3.40
N GLN A 69 -7.30 -2.39 2.34
CA GLN A 69 -6.95 -2.74 0.96
C GLN A 69 -5.57 -2.20 0.57
N ILE A 70 -5.17 -1.02 1.09
CA ILE A 70 -3.89 -0.38 0.74
C ILE A 70 -2.73 -1.09 1.43
N TRP A 71 -2.82 -1.37 2.72
CA TRP A 71 -1.73 -2.05 3.42
C TRP A 71 -1.70 -3.57 3.23
N SER A 72 -2.80 -4.18 2.76
CA SER A 72 -2.92 -5.61 2.59
C SER A 72 -2.47 -6.05 1.20
N ASN A 73 -1.60 -7.06 1.13
CA ASN A 73 -1.19 -7.70 -0.10
C ASN A 73 -1.95 -9.01 -0.39
N ASN A 74 -3.06 -9.24 0.30
CA ASN A 74 -3.87 -10.46 0.17
C ASN A 74 -4.20 -10.86 -1.29
N PRO A 75 -4.56 -9.93 -2.20
CA PRO A 75 -4.79 -10.29 -3.60
C PRO A 75 -3.54 -10.88 -4.27
N THR A 76 -2.38 -10.25 -4.04
CA THR A 76 -1.09 -10.71 -4.57
C THR A 76 -0.67 -12.06 -3.95
N GLU A 77 -0.90 -12.25 -2.67
CA GLU A 77 -0.63 -13.53 -1.99
C GLU A 77 -1.51 -14.66 -2.54
N ARG A 78 -2.80 -14.40 -2.76
CA ARG A 78 -3.72 -15.37 -3.38
C ARG A 78 -3.29 -15.72 -4.80
N LEU A 79 -2.93 -14.72 -5.61
CA LEU A 79 -2.41 -14.92 -6.96
C LEU A 79 -1.13 -15.75 -6.95
N ASN A 80 -0.17 -15.41 -6.10
CA ASN A 80 1.08 -16.17 -5.96
C ASN A 80 0.83 -17.61 -5.51
N LYS A 81 -0.13 -17.84 -4.62
CA LYS A 81 -0.52 -19.18 -4.18
C LYS A 81 -1.11 -19.99 -5.34
N GLU A 82 -1.95 -19.38 -6.18
CA GLU A 82 -2.53 -20.04 -7.34
C GLU A 82 -1.47 -20.36 -8.41
N ILE A 83 -0.57 -19.42 -8.69
CA ILE A 83 0.57 -19.68 -9.58
C ILE A 83 1.40 -20.84 -9.09
N ARG A 84 1.77 -20.87 -7.81
CA ARG A 84 2.51 -21.98 -7.21
C ARG A 84 1.75 -23.31 -7.34
N ARG A 85 0.48 -23.33 -7.00
CA ARG A 85 -0.36 -24.53 -7.10
C ARG A 85 -0.33 -25.13 -8.51
N ARG A 86 -0.41 -24.31 -9.55
CA ARG A 86 -0.37 -24.73 -10.96
C ARG A 86 1.02 -25.16 -11.38
N THR A 87 2.06 -24.42 -11.01
CA THR A 87 3.45 -24.76 -11.33
C THR A 87 3.91 -26.04 -10.63
N ASP A 88 3.54 -26.24 -9.36
CA ASP A 88 3.88 -27.44 -8.59
C ASP A 88 3.19 -28.68 -9.19
N SER A 89 1.99 -28.55 -9.74
CA SER A 89 1.27 -29.65 -10.41
C SER A 89 1.98 -30.12 -11.68
N VAL A 90 2.68 -29.22 -12.38
CA VAL A 90 3.47 -29.57 -13.57
C VAL A 90 4.84 -30.13 -13.20
N GLY A 91 5.44 -29.63 -12.12
CA GLY A 91 6.71 -30.04 -11.58
C GLY A 91 7.92 -29.56 -12.40
N ILE A 92 8.18 -30.17 -13.55
CA ILE A 92 9.35 -29.84 -14.40
C ILE A 92 8.87 -29.19 -15.70
N PHE A 93 9.44 -28.03 -16.00
CA PHE A 93 9.17 -27.31 -17.25
C PHE A 93 10.31 -27.53 -18.23
N PRO A 94 10.00 -27.94 -19.50
CA PRO A 94 11.01 -28.19 -20.50
C PRO A 94 11.71 -26.90 -20.97
N THR A 95 11.02 -25.77 -20.96
CA THR A 95 11.55 -24.48 -21.40
C THR A 95 11.01 -23.32 -20.57
N ARG A 96 11.71 -22.19 -20.61
CA ARG A 96 11.26 -20.94 -19.99
C ARG A 96 9.93 -20.45 -20.56
N GLU A 97 9.74 -20.62 -21.87
CA GLU A 97 8.50 -20.21 -22.56
C GLU A 97 7.28 -21.02 -22.06
N ALA A 98 7.48 -22.28 -21.69
CA ALA A 98 6.43 -23.11 -21.11
C ALA A 98 5.96 -22.56 -19.74
N ILE A 99 6.89 -22.11 -18.89
CA ILE A 99 6.57 -21.43 -17.63
C ILE A 99 5.82 -20.12 -17.90
N ILE A 100 6.33 -19.29 -18.82
CA ILE A 100 5.71 -18.00 -19.14
C ILE A 100 4.28 -18.20 -19.65
N ARG A 101 4.05 -19.20 -20.51
CA ARG A 101 2.70 -19.52 -21.01
C ARG A 101 1.74 -19.94 -19.90
N LEU A 102 2.19 -20.81 -18.99
CA LEU A 102 1.35 -21.25 -17.87
C LEU A 102 1.03 -20.08 -16.94
N VAL A 103 2.03 -19.31 -16.54
CA VAL A 103 1.81 -18.14 -15.67
C VAL A 103 0.93 -17.10 -16.36
N GLY A 104 1.14 -16.84 -17.63
CA GLY A 104 0.31 -15.94 -18.43
C GLY A 104 -1.15 -16.40 -18.50
N ALA A 105 -1.41 -17.69 -18.65
CA ALA A 105 -2.77 -18.25 -18.64
C ALA A 105 -3.44 -18.08 -17.27
N VAL A 106 -2.71 -18.33 -16.17
CA VAL A 106 -3.22 -18.11 -14.79
C VAL A 106 -3.53 -16.63 -14.56
N LEU A 107 -2.68 -15.72 -15.04
CA LEU A 107 -2.91 -14.28 -14.90
C LEU A 107 -4.14 -13.82 -15.71
N ALA A 108 -4.32 -14.33 -16.93
CA ALA A 108 -5.49 -14.04 -17.76
C ALA A 108 -6.78 -14.51 -17.09
N GLU A 109 -6.83 -15.78 -16.66
CA GLU A 109 -7.96 -16.37 -15.93
C GLU A 109 -8.32 -15.53 -14.68
N GLN A 110 -7.32 -15.16 -13.89
CA GLN A 110 -7.54 -14.38 -12.69
C GLN A 110 -7.99 -12.94 -12.99
N THR A 111 -7.51 -12.34 -14.08
CA THR A 111 -7.95 -11.02 -14.53
C THR A 111 -9.42 -11.04 -14.94
N ASP A 112 -9.86 -12.10 -15.66
CA ASP A 112 -11.25 -12.29 -16.06
C ASP A 112 -12.15 -12.49 -14.84
N GLU A 113 -11.76 -13.33 -13.89
CA GLU A 113 -12.47 -13.48 -12.61
C GLU A 113 -12.62 -12.14 -11.85
N TRP A 114 -11.58 -11.31 -11.84
CA TRP A 114 -11.64 -10.00 -11.19
C TRP A 114 -12.49 -8.99 -11.95
N ALA A 115 -12.57 -9.11 -13.26
CA ALA A 115 -13.42 -8.25 -14.08
C ALA A 115 -14.92 -8.58 -13.92
N GLU A 116 -15.25 -9.87 -13.79
CA GLU A 116 -16.63 -10.36 -13.59
C GLU A 116 -17.07 -10.29 -12.12
N GLY A 117 -16.14 -10.47 -11.19
CA GLY A 117 -16.38 -10.48 -9.76
C GLY A 117 -16.55 -9.09 -9.15
N ARG A 118 -16.64 -9.05 -7.82
CA ARG A 118 -16.58 -7.78 -7.08
C ARG A 118 -15.20 -7.17 -7.22
N ARG A 119 -15.12 -5.96 -7.73
CA ARG A 119 -13.87 -5.18 -7.76
C ARG A 119 -13.34 -5.02 -6.36
N TYR A 120 -12.02 -5.14 -6.20
CA TYR A 120 -11.34 -4.98 -4.91
C TYR A 120 -11.56 -3.59 -4.30
N LEU A 121 -11.64 -2.57 -5.15
CA LEU A 121 -12.03 -1.20 -4.82
C LEU A 121 -13.16 -0.75 -5.71
N GLY A 122 -14.24 -0.21 -5.12
CA GLY A 122 -15.34 0.41 -5.86
C GLY A 122 -14.87 1.67 -6.61
N LEU A 123 -15.51 1.99 -7.73
CA LEU A 123 -15.16 3.19 -8.52
C LEU A 123 -15.41 4.50 -7.76
N ASP A 124 -16.45 4.54 -6.95
CA ASP A 124 -16.79 5.65 -6.05
C ASP A 124 -15.72 5.87 -4.97
N VAL A 125 -15.18 4.76 -4.41
CA VAL A 125 -14.10 4.80 -3.43
C VAL A 125 -12.81 5.29 -4.08
N LEU A 126 -12.47 4.80 -5.28
CA LEU A 126 -11.32 5.27 -6.05
C LEU A 126 -11.41 6.75 -6.41
N ALA A 127 -12.60 7.23 -6.76
CA ALA A 127 -12.83 8.66 -7.02
C ALA A 127 -12.54 9.51 -5.77
N ARG A 128 -13.03 9.09 -4.59
CA ARG A 128 -12.73 9.76 -3.31
C ARG A 128 -11.25 9.75 -2.97
N CYS A 129 -10.55 8.63 -3.21
CA CYS A 129 -9.11 8.54 -3.00
C CYS A 129 -8.35 9.57 -3.84
N ARG A 130 -8.72 9.76 -5.11
CA ARG A 130 -8.10 10.75 -6.00
C ARG A 130 -8.27 12.18 -5.49
N LEU A 131 -9.46 12.51 -5.00
CA LEU A 131 -9.75 13.83 -4.43
C LEU A 131 -8.95 14.13 -3.17
N THR A 132 -8.57 13.10 -2.40
CA THR A 132 -7.81 13.26 -1.16
C THR A 132 -6.30 13.39 -1.40
N VAL A 133 -5.77 12.69 -2.42
CA VAL A 133 -4.32 12.60 -2.68
C VAL A 133 -3.80 13.73 -3.58
N VAL A 134 -4.68 14.33 -4.41
CA VAL A 134 -4.31 15.50 -5.22
C VAL A 134 -4.76 16.75 -4.45
N PRO A 135 -3.89 17.45 -3.73
CA PRO A 135 -4.22 18.77 -3.22
C PRO A 135 -4.54 19.64 -4.43
N ASP A 136 -5.64 20.37 -4.33
CA ASP A 136 -6.14 21.25 -5.39
C ASP A 136 -5.10 22.34 -5.67
N THR A 137 -4.19 22.09 -6.61
CA THR A 137 -3.15 23.03 -7.04
C THR A 137 -3.68 23.94 -8.16
N SER A 138 -5.00 24.01 -8.33
CA SER A 138 -5.66 24.82 -9.36
C SER A 138 -6.33 26.09 -8.81
N THR A 139 -5.66 26.77 -7.87
CA THR A 139 -5.97 28.17 -7.58
C THR A 139 -4.72 29.02 -7.82
N GLU A 140 -4.11 28.89 -8.98
CA GLU A 140 -3.34 29.99 -9.50
C GLU A 140 -4.33 31.00 -10.08
N GLU A 141 -4.53 32.07 -9.34
CA GLU A 141 -5.19 33.29 -9.78
C GLU A 141 -4.64 33.69 -11.16
N VAL A 142 -5.48 33.57 -12.17
CA VAL A 142 -5.23 34.24 -13.46
C VAL A 142 -5.32 35.74 -13.16
N THR A 143 -4.19 36.32 -12.81
CA THR A 143 -4.03 37.77 -12.79
C THR A 143 -4.19 38.24 -14.22
N THR A 144 -5.34 38.78 -14.53
CA THR A 144 -5.64 39.47 -15.79
C THR A 144 -4.66 40.64 -15.90
N SER A 145 -3.55 40.40 -16.59
CA SER A 145 -2.68 41.46 -17.06
C SER A 145 -3.47 42.29 -18.09
N SER A 146 -3.84 43.51 -17.69
CA SER A 146 -4.42 44.51 -18.56
C SER A 146 -3.47 44.85 -19.71
N LEU A 147 -3.94 44.56 -20.93
CA LEU A 147 -3.31 45.00 -22.16
C LEU A 147 -3.34 46.57 -22.24
N PRO A 148 -2.24 47.25 -22.55
CA PRO A 148 -2.27 48.66 -22.80
C PRO A 148 -3.00 48.95 -24.11
N ALA A 149 -3.94 49.89 -24.06
CA ALA A 149 -4.66 50.41 -25.23
C ALA A 149 -3.69 51.10 -26.18
N LEU A 150 -3.64 50.60 -27.44
CA LEU A 150 -3.02 51.29 -28.56
C LEU A 150 -3.93 52.43 -28.97
N THR A 151 -3.51 53.66 -28.68
CA THR A 151 -4.07 54.88 -29.30
C THR A 151 -3.42 55.12 -30.65
N ALA A 152 -4.27 55.27 -31.65
CA ALA A 152 -3.94 55.71 -33.02
C ALA A 152 -3.57 57.19 -33.03
#